data_32673252648720a449a0e03a05f862f0
#
_entry.id   32673252648720a449a0e03a05f862f0
#
_cell.length_a   1.000
_cell.length_b   1.000
_cell.length_c   1.000
_cell.angle_alpha   90.00
_cell.angle_beta   90.00
_cell.angle_gamma   90.00
#
_symmetry.space_group_name_H-M   'P 1'
#
loop_
_entity.id
_entity.type
_entity.pdbx_description
1 polymer ?
#
loop_
_entity_poly.entity_id
_entity_poly.type
_entity_poly.pdbx_seq_one_letter_code
_entity_poly.pdbx_strand_id
1 'polypeptide(L)'
;MNGGLGTYETLLVEEREDRVVVTLHRPEARNAISGGMIAELHEVCALLEREPRLLLLTGHGGVFAGGADIAELRRRGREEALQGINSRLFERVRRLPMPTLAAVDGWALGGGAELSYACDLRIAGPDAVFGNPEPGLGILAAAGACWRLPQLVGESVAKQVLLAGRNLDARAAGLVIDVVPADELLAEAHALLDRMARLSPTALRLTKLVVDSPGAHPVADDLAQAVLFEGEDKKERMTRFLERNRA
;
A
#
# COMPACT_ATOMS: atom_id res chain seq x y z
N MET A 1 -14.69 6.82 23.94
CA MET A 1 -15.22 7.70 22.89
C MET A 1 -14.89 7.01 21.58
N ASN A 2 -15.92 6.42 20.94
CA ASN A 2 -15.75 5.75 19.63
C ASN A 2 -15.51 6.82 18.56
N GLY A 3 -14.28 7.12 18.27
CA GLY A 3 -13.88 7.95 17.15
C GLY A 3 -13.79 7.11 15.88
N GLY A 4 -14.92 6.57 15.41
CA GLY A 4 -14.99 5.96 14.09
C GLY A 4 -14.68 6.97 12.99
N LEU A 5 -14.28 6.47 11.82
CA LEU A 5 -14.03 7.29 10.64
C LEU A 5 -15.33 8.00 10.21
N GLY A 6 -15.21 9.26 9.78
CA GLY A 6 -16.32 10.04 9.29
C GLY A 6 -16.85 9.56 7.94
N THR A 7 -17.88 10.25 7.43
CA THR A 7 -18.30 10.07 6.03
C THR A 7 -17.33 10.81 5.13
N TYR A 8 -16.77 10.11 4.15
CA TYR A 8 -15.82 10.66 3.18
C TYR A 8 -16.52 10.96 1.85
N GLU A 9 -16.00 11.92 1.11
CA GLU A 9 -16.52 12.30 -0.22
C GLU A 9 -15.87 11.49 -1.34
N THR A 10 -14.60 11.11 -1.14
CA THR A 10 -13.77 10.47 -2.19
C THR A 10 -13.32 9.06 -1.84
N LEU A 11 -13.67 8.57 -0.66
CA LEU A 11 -13.37 7.22 -0.19
C LEU A 11 -14.65 6.51 0.28
N LEU A 12 -14.70 5.20 0.06
CA LEU A 12 -15.58 4.31 0.81
C LEU A 12 -14.72 3.56 1.82
N VAL A 13 -15.06 3.66 3.09
CA VAL A 13 -14.25 3.06 4.16
C VAL A 13 -15.09 2.10 4.97
N GLU A 14 -14.62 0.87 5.10
CA GLU A 14 -15.20 -0.17 5.92
C GLU A 14 -14.21 -0.52 7.05
N GLU A 15 -14.63 -0.33 8.29
CA GLU A 15 -13.86 -0.72 9.46
C GLU A 15 -14.27 -2.11 9.92
N ARG A 16 -13.28 -3.01 10.11
CA ARG A 16 -13.41 -4.31 10.76
C ARG A 16 -12.47 -4.36 11.95
N GLU A 17 -12.63 -5.36 12.79
CA GLU A 17 -11.83 -5.53 14.00
C GLU A 17 -10.32 -5.61 13.68
N ASP A 18 -9.95 -6.36 12.65
CA ASP A 18 -8.57 -6.68 12.29
C ASP A 18 -8.02 -5.82 11.13
N ARG A 19 -8.90 -5.13 10.39
CA ARG A 19 -8.53 -4.38 9.17
C ARG A 19 -9.42 -3.18 8.90
N VAL A 20 -8.89 -2.25 8.11
CA VAL A 20 -9.64 -1.20 7.44
C VAL A 20 -9.56 -1.44 5.93
N VAL A 21 -10.72 -1.40 5.27
CA VAL A 21 -10.83 -1.48 3.81
C VAL A 21 -11.13 -0.09 3.27
N VAL A 22 -10.28 0.39 2.38
CA VAL A 22 -10.43 1.70 1.73
C VAL A 22 -10.58 1.49 0.24
N THR A 23 -11.71 1.95 -0.30
CA THR A 23 -11.94 1.99 -1.74
C THR A 23 -11.86 3.42 -2.22
N LEU A 24 -10.92 3.71 -3.13
CA LEU A 24 -10.83 5.00 -3.81
C LEU A 24 -12.10 5.18 -4.65
N HIS A 25 -12.84 6.26 -4.42
CA HIS A 25 -14.20 6.44 -4.97
C HIS A 25 -14.41 7.83 -5.56
N ARG A 26 -13.92 8.00 -6.77
CA ARG A 26 -14.21 9.13 -7.68
C ARG A 26 -14.42 8.59 -9.09
N PRO A 27 -15.53 7.83 -9.32
CA PRO A 27 -15.74 7.12 -10.59
C PRO A 27 -15.75 8.06 -11.79
N GLU A 28 -16.28 9.27 -11.65
CA GLU A 28 -16.33 10.32 -12.66
C GLU A 28 -14.95 10.80 -13.12
N ALA A 29 -13.94 10.64 -12.26
CA ALA A 29 -12.55 11.03 -12.50
C ALA A 29 -11.58 9.82 -12.56
N ARG A 30 -12.10 8.59 -12.74
CA ARG A 30 -11.30 7.36 -12.71
C ARG A 30 -10.45 7.23 -11.45
N ASN A 31 -11.03 7.56 -10.32
CA ASN A 31 -10.39 7.57 -9.00
C ASN A 31 -9.11 8.43 -8.95
N ALA A 32 -9.06 9.54 -9.71
CA ALA A 32 -7.93 10.45 -9.68
C ALA A 32 -7.75 11.03 -8.26
N ILE A 33 -6.48 11.06 -7.81
CA ILE A 33 -6.08 11.45 -6.47
C ILE A 33 -6.09 12.96 -6.38
N SER A 34 -7.14 13.52 -5.77
CA SER A 34 -7.33 14.95 -5.49
C SER A 34 -6.76 15.34 -4.13
N GLY A 35 -6.67 16.63 -3.85
CA GLY A 35 -6.32 17.16 -2.54
C GLY A 35 -7.31 16.71 -1.44
N GLY A 36 -8.61 16.61 -1.77
CA GLY A 36 -9.62 16.04 -0.86
C GLY A 36 -9.31 14.58 -0.50
N MET A 37 -9.08 13.74 -1.51
CA MET A 37 -8.72 12.33 -1.28
C MET A 37 -7.43 12.18 -0.45
N ILE A 38 -6.45 13.05 -0.67
CA ILE A 38 -5.21 13.07 0.12
C ILE A 38 -5.51 13.38 1.58
N ALA A 39 -6.35 14.37 1.85
CA ALA A 39 -6.73 14.74 3.22
C ALA A 39 -7.47 13.58 3.91
N GLU A 40 -8.43 12.97 3.24
CA GLU A 40 -9.18 11.82 3.77
C GLU A 40 -8.29 10.60 4.02
N LEU A 41 -7.36 10.29 3.12
CA LEU A 41 -6.37 9.22 3.35
C LEU A 41 -5.43 9.53 4.52
N HIS A 42 -5.10 10.79 4.77
CA HIS A 42 -4.35 11.19 5.96
C HIS A 42 -5.12 10.92 7.26
N GLU A 43 -6.44 11.07 7.27
CA GLU A 43 -7.29 10.72 8.41
C GLU A 43 -7.33 9.21 8.64
N VAL A 44 -7.46 8.42 7.58
CA VAL A 44 -7.36 6.95 7.66
C VAL A 44 -5.99 6.52 8.22
N CYS A 45 -4.90 7.13 7.74
CA CYS A 45 -3.57 6.84 8.29
C CYS A 45 -3.49 7.20 9.79
N ALA A 46 -4.05 8.36 10.19
CA ALA A 46 -4.05 8.77 11.60
C ALA A 46 -4.84 7.80 12.50
N LEU A 47 -5.92 7.20 12.01
CA LEU A 47 -6.61 6.13 12.71
C LEU A 47 -5.71 4.89 12.85
N LEU A 48 -5.13 4.41 11.74
CA LEU A 48 -4.30 3.20 11.71
C LEU A 48 -2.98 3.33 12.48
N GLU A 49 -2.50 4.54 12.71
CA GLU A 49 -1.36 4.83 13.58
C GLU A 49 -1.74 4.72 15.07
N ARG A 50 -2.96 5.15 15.44
CA ARG A 50 -3.48 5.04 16.82
C ARG A 50 -3.97 3.62 17.14
N GLU A 51 -4.66 3.01 16.18
CA GLU A 51 -5.30 1.71 16.29
C GLU A 51 -4.78 0.79 15.17
N PRO A 52 -3.58 0.19 15.37
CA PRO A 52 -2.92 -0.57 14.32
C PRO A 52 -3.73 -1.77 13.85
N ARG A 53 -4.22 -1.71 12.61
CA ARG A 53 -4.95 -2.76 11.89
C ARG A 53 -4.36 -2.93 10.48
N LEU A 54 -4.63 -4.05 9.84
CA LEU A 54 -4.28 -4.27 8.44
C LEU A 54 -5.01 -3.26 7.55
N LEU A 55 -4.39 -2.84 6.44
CA LEU A 55 -5.02 -1.98 5.45
C LEU A 55 -5.22 -2.76 4.14
N LEU A 56 -6.44 -2.75 3.63
CA LEU A 56 -6.75 -3.08 2.23
C LEU A 56 -7.08 -1.80 1.48
N LEU A 57 -6.36 -1.54 0.41
CA LEU A 57 -6.59 -0.41 -0.49
C LEU A 57 -6.97 -0.93 -1.88
N THR A 58 -8.08 -0.44 -2.43
CA THR A 58 -8.55 -0.79 -3.77
C THR A 58 -9.21 0.41 -4.46
N GLY A 59 -9.58 0.26 -5.73
CA GLY A 59 -10.29 1.27 -6.50
C GLY A 59 -11.70 0.83 -6.88
N HIS A 60 -12.62 1.77 -7.00
CA HIS A 60 -13.99 1.53 -7.46
C HIS A 60 -14.06 1.43 -8.99
N GLY A 61 -14.94 0.53 -9.49
CA GLY A 61 -15.34 0.52 -10.90
C GLY A 61 -14.30 -0.02 -11.89
N GLY A 62 -13.46 -0.98 -11.49
CA GLY A 62 -12.48 -1.59 -12.38
C GLY A 62 -11.29 -0.67 -12.72
N VAL A 63 -11.04 0.33 -11.90
CA VAL A 63 -9.88 1.23 -11.99
C VAL A 63 -9.34 1.45 -10.59
N PHE A 64 -8.07 1.12 -10.37
CA PHE A 64 -7.44 1.42 -9.09
C PHE A 64 -7.33 2.94 -8.89
N ALA A 65 -6.54 3.63 -9.70
CA ALA A 65 -6.48 5.09 -9.76
C ALA A 65 -5.80 5.57 -11.05
N GLY A 66 -6.40 6.55 -11.71
CA GLY A 66 -5.90 7.13 -12.96
C GLY A 66 -4.71 8.09 -12.80
N GLY A 67 -4.25 8.34 -11.58
CA GLY A 67 -3.14 9.23 -11.27
C GLY A 67 -3.56 10.42 -10.39
N ALA A 68 -2.72 11.43 -10.29
CA ALA A 68 -3.08 12.68 -9.61
C ALA A 68 -4.13 13.46 -10.42
N ASP A 69 -4.96 14.25 -9.74
CA ASP A 69 -5.88 15.15 -10.42
C ASP A 69 -5.12 16.20 -11.22
N ILE A 70 -5.17 16.08 -12.56
CA ILE A 70 -4.37 16.89 -13.47
C ILE A 70 -4.77 18.37 -13.40
N ALA A 71 -6.06 18.67 -13.15
CA ALA A 71 -6.51 20.05 -13.04
C ALA A 71 -5.93 20.73 -11.78
N GLU A 72 -5.82 20.00 -10.68
CA GLU A 72 -5.14 20.47 -9.48
C GLU A 72 -3.63 20.55 -9.69
N LEU A 73 -3.03 19.49 -10.26
CA LEU A 73 -1.58 19.41 -10.48
C LEU A 73 -1.07 20.57 -11.37
N ARG A 74 -1.83 20.95 -12.39
CA ARG A 74 -1.50 22.09 -13.27
C ARG A 74 -1.39 23.41 -12.53
N ARG A 75 -2.10 23.58 -11.41
CA ARG A 75 -2.06 24.81 -10.61
C ARG A 75 -0.94 24.88 -9.59
N ARG A 76 -0.29 23.72 -9.33
CA ARG A 76 0.80 23.63 -8.35
C ARG A 76 2.08 24.26 -8.92
N GLY A 77 2.75 25.05 -8.09
CA GLY A 77 4.05 25.64 -8.38
C GLY A 77 5.18 24.96 -7.59
N ARG A 78 6.31 25.67 -7.51
CA ARG A 78 7.50 25.18 -6.78
C ARG A 78 7.23 24.92 -5.30
N GLU A 79 6.47 25.79 -4.66
CA GLU A 79 6.22 25.68 -3.20
C GLU A 79 5.39 24.45 -2.88
N GLU A 80 4.33 24.18 -3.64
CA GLU A 80 3.50 23.00 -3.48
C GLU A 80 4.28 21.71 -3.83
N ALA A 81 5.17 21.77 -4.81
CA ALA A 81 6.04 20.65 -5.13
C ALA A 81 7.00 20.33 -3.98
N LEU A 82 7.59 21.35 -3.32
CA LEU A 82 8.46 21.18 -2.15
C LEU A 82 7.69 20.70 -0.90
N GLN A 83 6.40 20.99 -0.80
CA GLN A 83 5.55 20.44 0.26
C GLN A 83 5.37 18.93 0.16
N GLY A 84 5.59 18.34 -1.02
CA GLY A 84 5.52 16.90 -1.20
C GLY A 84 4.14 16.31 -0.91
N ILE A 85 3.07 16.98 -1.37
CA ILE A 85 1.68 16.66 -1.02
C ILE A 85 1.38 15.16 -1.17
N ASN A 86 1.67 14.58 -2.34
CA ASN A 86 1.46 13.16 -2.60
C ASN A 86 2.53 12.28 -1.93
N SER A 87 3.81 12.67 -2.03
CA SER A 87 4.92 11.86 -1.51
C SER A 87 4.86 11.67 -0.01
N ARG A 88 4.45 12.68 0.75
CA ARG A 88 4.28 12.56 2.22
C ARG A 88 3.17 11.60 2.60
N LEU A 89 2.04 11.64 1.87
CA LEU A 89 0.96 10.69 2.11
C LEU A 89 1.42 9.27 1.81
N PHE A 90 2.02 9.03 0.63
CA PHE A 90 2.39 7.67 0.22
C PHE A 90 3.49 7.10 1.13
N GLU A 91 4.45 7.94 1.54
CA GLU A 91 5.41 7.53 2.56
C GLU A 91 4.75 7.22 3.91
N ARG A 92 3.69 7.98 4.29
CA ARG A 92 2.92 7.68 5.50
C ARG A 92 2.19 6.34 5.39
N VAL A 93 1.58 6.03 4.24
CA VAL A 93 0.96 4.71 3.98
C VAL A 93 2.00 3.60 4.11
N ARG A 94 3.18 3.78 3.50
CA ARG A 94 4.29 2.81 3.59
C ARG A 94 4.71 2.54 5.04
N ARG A 95 4.73 3.60 5.87
CA ARG A 95 5.15 3.52 7.28
C ARG A 95 4.05 3.12 8.26
N LEU A 96 2.84 2.81 7.79
CA LEU A 96 1.81 2.30 8.68
C LEU A 96 2.33 1.09 9.47
N PRO A 97 1.97 1.00 10.77
CA PRO A 97 2.58 0.00 11.65
C PRO A 97 2.24 -1.44 11.29
N MET A 98 1.09 -1.69 10.67
CA MET A 98 0.66 -3.01 10.23
C MET A 98 0.77 -3.17 8.71
N PRO A 99 0.83 -4.42 8.20
CA PRO A 99 0.88 -4.67 6.77
C PRO A 99 -0.26 -4.02 5.99
N THR A 100 0.08 -3.55 4.79
CA THR A 100 -0.81 -2.92 3.83
C THR A 100 -0.87 -3.73 2.53
N LEU A 101 -2.05 -3.91 1.97
CA LEU A 101 -2.30 -4.64 0.74
C LEU A 101 -3.03 -3.75 -0.26
N ALA A 102 -2.51 -3.62 -1.48
CA ALA A 102 -3.25 -3.06 -2.60
C ALA A 102 -3.87 -4.19 -3.44
N ALA A 103 -5.18 -4.13 -3.65
CA ALA A 103 -5.90 -4.94 -4.62
C ALA A 103 -6.16 -4.09 -5.87
N VAL A 104 -5.42 -4.38 -6.94
CA VAL A 104 -5.36 -3.53 -8.14
C VAL A 104 -6.17 -4.17 -9.26
N ASP A 105 -7.28 -3.54 -9.63
CA ASP A 105 -8.02 -3.85 -10.84
C ASP A 105 -7.84 -2.72 -11.86
N GLY A 106 -7.67 -3.09 -13.13
CA GLY A 106 -7.48 -2.16 -14.23
C GLY A 106 -6.29 -1.21 -14.04
N TRP A 107 -6.52 0.08 -14.23
CA TRP A 107 -5.44 1.08 -14.33
C TRP A 107 -4.96 1.59 -12.97
N ALA A 108 -3.65 1.49 -12.74
CA ALA A 108 -2.90 2.16 -11.68
C ALA A 108 -1.81 3.02 -12.35
N LEU A 109 -2.08 4.30 -12.57
CA LEU A 109 -1.19 5.19 -13.33
C LEU A 109 -0.68 6.36 -12.47
N GLY A 110 0.54 6.81 -12.75
CA GLY A 110 1.16 7.94 -12.08
C GLY A 110 1.07 7.83 -10.55
N GLY A 111 0.51 8.83 -9.90
CA GLY A 111 0.27 8.78 -8.45
C GLY A 111 -0.56 7.58 -7.98
N GLY A 112 -1.43 7.00 -8.82
CA GLY A 112 -2.15 5.76 -8.52
C GLY A 112 -1.21 4.55 -8.45
N ALA A 113 -0.28 4.44 -9.40
CA ALA A 113 0.77 3.44 -9.35
C ALA A 113 1.66 3.62 -8.11
N GLU A 114 2.09 4.85 -7.84
CA GLU A 114 2.93 5.20 -6.70
C GLU A 114 2.26 4.88 -5.36
N LEU A 115 0.95 5.13 -5.23
CA LEU A 115 0.18 4.74 -4.04
C LEU A 115 0.14 3.22 -3.89
N SER A 116 -0.02 2.46 -4.98
CA SER A 116 0.05 1.00 -4.93
C SER A 116 1.45 0.49 -4.55
N TYR A 117 2.52 1.15 -5.02
CA TYR A 117 3.91 0.82 -4.66
C TYR A 117 4.21 1.12 -3.19
N ALA A 118 3.52 2.08 -2.59
CA ALA A 118 3.64 2.39 -1.18
C ALA A 118 3.08 1.28 -0.26
N CYS A 119 2.14 0.47 -0.74
CA CYS A 119 1.68 -0.70 -0.01
C CYS A 119 2.79 -1.77 0.08
N ASP A 120 2.73 -2.59 1.14
CA ASP A 120 3.68 -3.69 1.32
C ASP A 120 3.49 -4.75 0.25
N LEU A 121 2.26 -5.15 0.03
CA LEU A 121 1.88 -6.20 -0.90
C LEU A 121 0.88 -5.67 -1.95
N ARG A 122 0.85 -6.32 -3.10
CA ARG A 122 -0.09 -6.08 -4.19
C ARG A 122 -0.58 -7.41 -4.74
N ILE A 123 -1.90 -7.52 -4.94
CA ILE A 123 -2.52 -8.53 -5.81
C ILE A 123 -3.25 -7.80 -6.93
N ALA A 124 -3.46 -8.44 -8.04
CA ALA A 124 -4.02 -7.77 -9.21
C ALA A 124 -5.00 -8.63 -9.99
N GLY A 125 -5.97 -7.97 -10.63
CA GLY A 125 -6.74 -8.56 -11.71
C GLY A 125 -5.88 -8.76 -12.97
N PRO A 126 -6.33 -9.61 -13.93
CA PRO A 126 -5.54 -9.95 -15.12
C PRO A 126 -5.30 -8.75 -16.05
N ASP A 127 -6.18 -7.77 -16.03
CA ASP A 127 -6.13 -6.56 -16.86
C ASP A 127 -5.47 -5.37 -16.14
N ALA A 128 -4.86 -5.61 -14.97
CA ALA A 128 -4.18 -4.55 -14.23
C ALA A 128 -2.95 -4.03 -14.98
N VAL A 129 -2.86 -2.70 -15.05
CA VAL A 129 -1.79 -1.99 -15.74
C VAL A 129 -1.18 -0.95 -14.81
N PHE A 130 0.15 -1.01 -14.65
CA PHE A 130 0.92 -0.06 -13.86
C PHE A 130 1.79 0.79 -14.76
N GLY A 131 1.78 2.11 -14.57
CA GLY A 131 2.59 3.00 -15.40
C GLY A 131 2.80 4.36 -14.75
N ASN A 132 3.87 5.03 -15.18
CA ASN A 132 4.26 6.35 -14.68
C ASN A 132 4.46 7.31 -15.87
N PRO A 133 3.37 7.94 -16.37
CA PRO A 133 3.40 8.80 -17.55
C PRO A 133 3.91 10.22 -17.27
N GLU A 134 4.37 10.53 -16.06
CA GLU A 134 4.78 11.86 -15.61
C GLU A 134 5.79 12.56 -16.53
N PRO A 135 6.82 11.87 -17.11
CA PRO A 135 7.74 12.53 -18.03
C PRO A 135 7.05 13.10 -19.28
N GLY A 136 5.96 12.46 -19.75
CA GLY A 136 5.14 12.98 -20.85
C GLY A 136 4.37 14.27 -20.51
N LEU A 137 4.23 14.59 -19.22
CA LEU A 137 3.65 15.81 -18.69
C LEU A 137 4.73 16.85 -18.30
N GLY A 138 6.01 16.57 -18.52
CA GLY A 138 7.13 17.43 -18.16
C GLY A 138 7.41 17.48 -16.66
N ILE A 139 7.01 16.46 -15.91
CA ILE A 139 7.23 16.34 -14.47
C ILE A 139 7.86 14.98 -14.11
N LEU A 140 8.28 14.85 -12.86
CA LEU A 140 8.87 13.63 -12.30
C LEU A 140 7.79 12.81 -11.55
N ALA A 141 7.88 11.49 -11.61
CA ALA A 141 7.14 10.58 -10.73
C ALA A 141 7.74 10.64 -9.30
N ALA A 142 7.43 11.74 -8.60
CA ALA A 142 8.14 12.16 -7.38
C ALA A 142 7.54 11.58 -6.08
N ALA A 143 6.40 10.89 -6.18
CA ALA A 143 5.72 10.40 -4.98
C ALA A 143 6.12 8.96 -4.58
N GLY A 144 7.16 8.42 -5.20
CA GLY A 144 7.72 7.14 -4.81
C GLY A 144 8.31 6.32 -5.96
N ALA A 145 7.83 6.47 -7.21
CA ALA A 145 8.25 5.60 -8.30
C ALA A 145 9.76 5.63 -8.56
N CYS A 146 10.40 6.80 -8.43
CA CYS A 146 11.84 6.92 -8.71
C CYS A 146 12.75 6.12 -7.77
N TRP A 147 12.28 5.75 -6.57
CA TRP A 147 13.07 4.98 -5.60
C TRP A 147 12.42 3.65 -5.23
N ARG A 148 11.07 3.60 -5.13
CA ARG A 148 10.37 2.39 -4.72
C ARG A 148 10.23 1.39 -5.86
N LEU A 149 9.90 1.84 -7.08
CA LEU A 149 9.75 0.93 -8.20
C LEU A 149 11.04 0.14 -8.51
N PRO A 150 12.26 0.75 -8.51
CA PRO A 150 13.49 -0.02 -8.64
C PRO A 150 13.70 -1.11 -7.57
N GLN A 151 13.22 -0.89 -6.34
CA GLN A 151 13.28 -1.90 -5.28
C GLN A 151 12.33 -3.07 -5.55
N LEU A 152 11.19 -2.82 -6.20
CA LEU A 152 10.16 -3.83 -6.47
C LEU A 152 10.48 -4.68 -7.71
N VAL A 153 10.94 -4.05 -8.81
CA VAL A 153 11.09 -4.72 -10.11
C VAL A 153 12.52 -4.70 -10.66
N GLY A 154 13.46 -4.16 -9.91
CA GLY A 154 14.83 -3.93 -10.36
C GLY A 154 14.97 -2.67 -11.23
N GLU A 155 16.21 -2.13 -11.26
CA GLU A 155 16.50 -0.84 -11.91
C GLU A 155 16.22 -0.85 -13.42
N SER A 156 16.53 -1.94 -14.12
CA SER A 156 16.34 -2.04 -15.56
C SER A 156 14.88 -1.93 -15.97
N VAL A 157 13.97 -2.63 -15.26
CA VAL A 157 12.53 -2.59 -15.52
C VAL A 157 11.96 -1.23 -15.12
N ALA A 158 12.36 -0.70 -13.96
CA ALA A 158 11.94 0.63 -13.52
C ALA A 158 12.30 1.73 -14.53
N LYS A 159 13.52 1.69 -15.11
CA LYS A 159 13.92 2.63 -16.15
C LYS A 159 13.10 2.49 -17.43
N GLN A 160 12.66 1.31 -17.83
CA GLN A 160 11.75 1.14 -18.96
C GLN A 160 10.41 1.85 -18.70
N VAL A 161 9.89 1.79 -17.48
CA VAL A 161 8.66 2.50 -17.10
C VAL A 161 8.90 4.00 -17.08
N LEU A 162 9.90 4.44 -16.32
CA LEU A 162 10.09 5.86 -15.99
C LEU A 162 10.72 6.68 -17.13
N LEU A 163 11.54 6.05 -17.98
CA LEU A 163 12.25 6.77 -19.06
C LEU A 163 11.70 6.47 -20.44
N ALA A 164 11.21 5.25 -20.67
CA ALA A 164 10.68 4.85 -21.98
C ALA A 164 9.14 4.82 -22.02
N GLY A 165 8.45 5.13 -20.91
CA GLY A 165 6.98 5.18 -20.85
C GLY A 165 6.31 3.83 -20.99
N ARG A 166 7.03 2.71 -20.73
CA ARG A 166 6.46 1.37 -20.79
C ARG A 166 5.51 1.16 -19.63
N ASN A 167 4.31 0.68 -19.90
CA ASN A 167 3.43 0.15 -18.87
C ASN A 167 3.82 -1.30 -18.53
N LEU A 168 3.64 -1.68 -17.27
CA LEU A 168 3.77 -3.05 -16.79
C LEU A 168 2.38 -3.66 -16.65
N ASP A 169 2.21 -4.87 -17.13
CA ASP A 169 1.02 -5.68 -16.86
C ASP A 169 1.08 -6.32 -15.46
N ALA A 170 -0.02 -6.91 -15.03
CA ALA A 170 -0.13 -7.58 -13.75
C ALA A 170 0.92 -8.70 -13.51
N ARG A 171 1.47 -9.27 -14.58
CA ARG A 171 2.43 -10.37 -14.53
C ARG A 171 3.88 -9.92 -14.51
N ALA A 172 4.10 -8.59 -14.47
CA ALA A 172 5.46 -8.04 -14.36
C ALA A 172 6.17 -8.58 -13.12
N ALA A 173 7.35 -9.15 -13.32
CA ALA A 173 8.08 -9.88 -12.29
C ALA A 173 8.32 -9.03 -11.03
N GLY A 174 7.88 -9.55 -9.88
CA GLY A 174 8.10 -8.96 -8.57
C GLY A 174 7.16 -7.80 -8.20
N LEU A 175 6.29 -7.32 -9.10
CA LEU A 175 5.40 -6.21 -8.79
C LEU A 175 4.19 -6.65 -7.98
N VAL A 176 3.55 -7.75 -8.35
CA VAL A 176 2.42 -8.35 -7.64
C VAL A 176 2.75 -9.76 -7.15
N ILE A 177 2.13 -10.17 -6.04
CA ILE A 177 2.32 -11.51 -5.48
C ILE A 177 1.43 -12.55 -6.13
N ASP A 178 0.28 -12.12 -6.68
CA ASP A 178 -0.64 -13.01 -7.38
C ASP A 178 -1.49 -12.24 -8.39
N VAL A 179 -1.97 -12.96 -9.42
CA VAL A 179 -2.90 -12.45 -10.44
C VAL A 179 -4.11 -13.37 -10.45
N VAL A 180 -5.24 -12.84 -10.07
CA VAL A 180 -6.49 -13.57 -9.85
C VAL A 180 -7.63 -13.02 -10.73
N PRO A 181 -8.68 -13.79 -11.02
CA PRO A 181 -9.84 -13.27 -11.74
C PRO A 181 -10.38 -11.99 -11.09
N ALA A 182 -10.83 -11.03 -11.90
CA ALA A 182 -11.25 -9.72 -11.41
C ALA A 182 -12.42 -9.79 -10.42
N ASP A 183 -13.36 -10.72 -10.65
CA ASP A 183 -14.50 -10.99 -9.76
C ASP A 183 -14.11 -11.69 -8.46
N GLU A 184 -12.94 -12.32 -8.39
CA GLU A 184 -12.39 -12.96 -7.19
C GLU A 184 -11.39 -12.06 -6.44
N LEU A 185 -10.96 -10.94 -7.03
CA LEU A 185 -9.85 -10.11 -6.52
C LEU A 185 -10.04 -9.68 -5.06
N LEU A 186 -11.21 -9.17 -4.69
CA LEU A 186 -11.47 -8.75 -3.31
C LEU A 186 -11.58 -9.93 -2.35
N ALA A 187 -12.14 -11.07 -2.79
CA ALA A 187 -12.22 -12.27 -1.98
C ALA A 187 -10.82 -12.82 -1.66
N GLU A 188 -9.93 -12.86 -2.65
CA GLU A 188 -8.54 -13.28 -2.45
C GLU A 188 -7.73 -12.27 -1.61
N ALA A 189 -7.98 -10.95 -1.78
CA ALA A 189 -7.40 -9.95 -0.90
C ALA A 189 -7.79 -10.19 0.56
N HIS A 190 -9.08 -10.43 0.83
CA HIS A 190 -9.55 -10.75 2.17
C HIS A 190 -8.96 -12.05 2.70
N ALA A 191 -8.88 -13.11 1.89
CA ALA A 191 -8.29 -14.38 2.28
C ALA A 191 -6.80 -14.22 2.66
N LEU A 192 -6.05 -13.37 1.94
CA LEU A 192 -4.67 -13.04 2.28
C LEU A 192 -4.58 -12.31 3.64
N LEU A 193 -5.43 -11.31 3.85
CA LEU A 193 -5.48 -10.58 5.12
C LEU A 193 -5.92 -11.49 6.27
N ASP A 194 -6.85 -12.44 6.06
CA ASP A 194 -7.24 -13.44 7.06
C ASP A 194 -6.06 -14.34 7.47
N ARG A 195 -5.18 -14.68 6.52
CA ARG A 195 -3.93 -15.39 6.84
C ARG A 195 -3.02 -14.55 7.71
N MET A 196 -2.86 -13.25 7.41
CA MET A 196 -2.03 -12.33 8.20
C MET A 196 -2.63 -12.09 9.59
N ALA A 197 -3.95 -11.93 9.72
CA ALA A 197 -4.63 -11.69 10.99
C ALA A 197 -4.42 -12.84 12.01
N ARG A 198 -4.16 -14.07 11.52
CA ARG A 198 -3.81 -15.21 12.39
C ARG A 198 -2.38 -15.16 12.91
N LEU A 199 -1.52 -14.34 12.34
CA LEU A 199 -0.14 -14.19 12.80
C LEU A 199 -0.07 -13.26 14.02
N SER A 200 1.09 -13.22 14.69
CA SER A 200 1.33 -12.30 15.80
C SER A 200 1.36 -10.84 15.30
N PRO A 201 0.47 -9.94 15.74
CA PRO A 201 0.48 -8.56 15.32
C PRO A 201 1.81 -7.84 15.62
N THR A 202 2.38 -8.11 16.79
CA THR A 202 3.68 -7.54 17.19
C THR A 202 4.81 -8.06 16.30
N ALA A 203 4.80 -9.35 15.95
CA ALA A 203 5.81 -9.91 15.05
C ALA A 203 5.68 -9.35 13.64
N LEU A 204 4.45 -9.22 13.09
CA LEU A 204 4.22 -8.59 11.79
C LEU A 204 4.74 -7.15 11.75
N ARG A 205 4.41 -6.36 12.77
CA ARG A 205 4.83 -4.96 12.89
C ARG A 205 6.36 -4.83 12.92
N LEU A 206 7.03 -5.61 13.79
CA LEU A 206 8.48 -5.55 13.91
C LEU A 206 9.18 -6.12 12.67
N THR A 207 8.66 -7.18 12.07
CA THR A 207 9.18 -7.71 10.81
C THR A 207 9.12 -6.66 9.69
N LYS A 208 7.95 -5.98 9.52
CA LYS A 208 7.81 -4.89 8.55
C LYS A 208 8.83 -3.78 8.79
N LEU A 209 8.96 -3.32 10.04
CA LEU A 209 9.92 -2.28 10.43
C LEU A 209 11.37 -2.66 10.06
N VAL A 210 11.77 -3.89 10.33
CA VAL A 210 13.12 -4.40 10.06
C VAL A 210 13.36 -4.52 8.55
N VAL A 211 12.42 -5.10 7.79
CA VAL A 211 12.48 -5.20 6.32
C VAL A 211 12.60 -3.82 5.67
N ASP A 212 11.89 -2.83 6.20
CA ASP A 212 11.92 -1.44 5.70
C ASP A 212 13.17 -0.65 6.13
N SER A 213 14.08 -1.26 6.89
CA SER A 213 15.29 -0.63 7.43
C SER A 213 16.58 -1.35 6.97
N PRO A 214 16.83 -1.48 5.65
CA PRO A 214 17.91 -2.35 5.15
C PRO A 214 19.32 -1.93 5.61
N GLY A 215 19.53 -0.68 5.98
CA GLY A 215 20.81 -0.18 6.51
C GLY A 215 21.06 -0.47 8.00
N ALA A 216 20.10 -1.06 8.71
CA ALA A 216 20.17 -1.29 10.15
C ALA A 216 20.47 -2.76 10.54
N HIS A 217 20.60 -3.65 9.55
CA HIS A 217 20.95 -5.06 9.80
C HIS A 217 22.41 -5.25 10.24
N PRO A 218 22.73 -6.24 11.11
CA PRO A 218 21.79 -7.13 11.82
C PRO A 218 21.26 -6.57 13.14
N VAL A 219 21.66 -5.36 13.53
CA VAL A 219 21.35 -4.81 14.85
C VAL A 219 19.82 -4.66 15.06
N ALA A 220 19.11 -4.18 14.03
CA ALA A 220 17.66 -4.04 14.11
C ALA A 220 16.96 -5.40 14.27
N ASP A 221 17.46 -6.45 13.62
CA ASP A 221 16.96 -7.82 13.74
C ASP A 221 17.08 -8.33 15.17
N ASP A 222 18.28 -8.18 15.77
CA ASP A 222 18.53 -8.63 17.14
C ASP A 222 17.66 -7.91 18.17
N LEU A 223 17.51 -6.59 18.03
CA LEU A 223 16.69 -5.79 18.92
C LEU A 223 15.19 -6.14 18.79
N ALA A 224 14.69 -6.27 17.56
CA ALA A 224 13.31 -6.67 17.30
C ALA A 224 13.04 -8.07 17.85
N GLN A 225 13.97 -8.99 17.63
CA GLN A 225 13.89 -10.36 18.12
C GLN A 225 13.89 -10.41 19.67
N ALA A 226 14.73 -9.61 20.32
CA ALA A 226 14.77 -9.52 21.78
C ALA A 226 13.42 -9.09 22.35
N VAL A 227 12.78 -8.07 21.76
CA VAL A 227 11.43 -7.63 22.15
C VAL A 227 10.40 -8.77 22.01
N LEU A 228 10.44 -9.51 20.89
CA LEU A 228 9.51 -10.62 20.64
C LEU A 228 9.74 -11.78 21.61
N PHE A 229 10.97 -12.03 22.03
CA PHE A 229 11.31 -13.14 22.93
C PHE A 229 10.80 -12.93 24.36
N GLU A 230 10.60 -11.69 24.78
CA GLU A 230 9.99 -11.36 26.09
C GLU A 230 8.45 -11.47 26.07
N GLY A 231 7.82 -11.51 24.88
CA GLY A 231 6.36 -11.51 24.74
C GLY A 231 5.70 -12.85 25.14
N GLU A 232 4.57 -12.78 25.85
CA GLU A 232 3.75 -13.94 26.17
C GLU A 232 3.17 -14.61 24.90
N ASP A 233 2.78 -13.83 23.88
CA ASP A 233 2.27 -14.35 22.59
C ASP A 233 3.23 -15.35 21.94
N LYS A 234 4.56 -15.08 21.99
CA LYS A 234 5.56 -16.05 21.53
C LYS A 234 5.47 -17.38 22.28
N LYS A 235 5.43 -17.34 23.61
CA LYS A 235 5.38 -18.54 24.44
C LYS A 235 4.13 -19.37 24.16
N GLU A 236 2.98 -18.74 24.09
CA GLU A 236 1.71 -19.39 23.79
C GLU A 236 1.70 -20.03 22.40
N ARG A 237 2.19 -19.32 21.37
CA ARG A 237 2.25 -19.82 19.99
C ARG A 237 3.21 -21.00 19.86
N MET A 238 4.38 -20.93 20.49
CA MET A 238 5.35 -22.02 20.50
C MET A 238 4.82 -23.25 21.24
N THR A 239 4.14 -23.06 22.38
CA THR A 239 3.51 -24.16 23.12
C THR A 239 2.47 -24.86 22.25
N ARG A 240 1.54 -24.12 21.65
CA ARG A 240 0.52 -24.67 20.73
C ARG A 240 1.14 -25.41 19.54
N PHE A 241 2.25 -24.92 19.01
CA PHE A 241 2.96 -25.60 17.91
C PHE A 241 3.55 -26.94 18.34
N LEU A 242 4.18 -26.98 19.51
CA LEU A 242 4.76 -28.23 20.07
C LEU A 242 3.70 -29.28 20.42
N GLU A 243 2.56 -28.83 20.93
CA GLU A 243 1.42 -29.73 21.26
C GLU A 243 0.82 -30.38 20.03
N ARG A 244 0.61 -29.60 18.94
CA ARG A 244 0.09 -30.13 17.67
C ARG A 244 1.01 -31.17 17.02
N ASN A 245 2.31 -31.09 17.24
CA ASN A 245 3.28 -32.04 16.67
C ASN A 245 3.48 -33.30 17.52
N ARG A 246 2.80 -33.39 18.70
CA ARG A 246 2.83 -34.56 19.57
C ARG A 246 1.56 -35.43 19.45
N ALA A 247 0.52 -34.91 18.78
CA ALA A 247 -0.73 -35.62 18.47
C ALA A 247 -0.67 -36.19 17.05
#